data_0151e4018e6834b1d4506285fa6d3ce8
#
_entry.id   0151e4018e6834b1d4506285fa6d3ce8
#
_cell.length_a   1.000
_cell.length_b   1.000
_cell.length_c   1.000
_cell.angle_alpha   90.00
_cell.angle_beta   90.00
_cell.angle_gamma   90.00
#
_symmetry.space_group_name_H-M   'P 1'
#
loop_
_entity.id
_entity.type
_entity.pdbx_description
1 polymer ?
#
loop_
_entity_poly.entity_id
_entity_poly.type
_entity_poly.pdbx_seq_one_letter_code
_entity_poly.pdbx_strand_id
1 'polypeptide(L)'
;LRYYELKVSSGPRQTTAWAEHEELEEGFNLSVLDTGSGARMADRILCACGDRFLKKKIFSSIFLTGKGFARTDWAPEFMKQICNRRRVFAEPALFAKGAAYKAESYLQKPGVYPFRCICEGKLRSTVTIEVEKRDAKVQIALASAGESWYEARSVLEVILDGQKEIPLTITPQDPKQKRTVTVPLEGFPDRPDKTTRVRIAAGFLDEKTMVLKIADRGFGELFPKTDAFIRQEVML
;
A
#
# COMPACT_ATOMS: atom_id res chain seq x y z
N LEU A 1 -21.23 -12.42 -5.78
CA LEU A 1 -20.18 -13.13 -5.05
C LEU A 1 -18.88 -12.37 -5.19
N ARG A 2 -18.08 -12.26 -4.09
CA ARG A 2 -16.77 -11.56 -4.09
C ARG A 2 -15.71 -12.45 -3.48
N TYR A 3 -14.55 -12.43 -4.07
CA TYR A 3 -13.34 -13.05 -3.53
C TYR A 3 -12.39 -11.97 -3.00
N TYR A 4 -11.80 -12.21 -1.84
CA TYR A 4 -10.77 -11.35 -1.25
C TYR A 4 -9.56 -12.21 -0.90
N GLU A 5 -8.39 -11.73 -1.25
CA GLU A 5 -7.12 -12.35 -0.88
C GLU A 5 -6.29 -11.37 -0.04
N LEU A 6 -6.06 -11.71 1.23
CA LEU A 6 -5.17 -10.93 2.09
C LEU A 6 -3.73 -11.29 1.76
N LYS A 7 -2.96 -10.30 1.38
CA LYS A 7 -1.53 -10.39 1.12
C LYS A 7 -0.75 -9.68 2.20
N VAL A 8 0.40 -10.25 2.56
CA VAL A 8 1.30 -9.71 3.57
C VAL A 8 2.71 -9.71 3.00
N SER A 9 3.40 -8.58 3.12
CA SER A 9 4.80 -8.43 2.77
C SER A 9 5.59 -7.97 3.99
N SER A 10 6.60 -8.74 4.36
CA SER A 10 7.50 -8.38 5.46
C SER A 10 8.72 -7.68 4.91
N GLY A 11 8.81 -6.38 5.13
CA GLY A 11 9.99 -5.58 4.83
C GLY A 11 10.93 -5.46 6.04
N PRO A 12 12.17 -5.00 5.82
CA PRO A 12 13.18 -4.90 6.90
C PRO A 12 12.80 -3.93 8.02
N ARG A 13 11.90 -2.97 7.76
CA ARG A 13 11.44 -1.98 8.74
C ARG A 13 10.01 -2.19 9.20
N GLN A 14 9.18 -2.79 8.38
CA GLN A 14 7.75 -2.91 8.68
C GLN A 14 7.06 -3.96 7.79
N THR A 15 6.15 -4.70 8.39
CA THR A 15 5.22 -5.56 7.68
C THR A 15 4.05 -4.74 7.13
N THR A 16 3.67 -4.96 5.89
CA THR A 16 2.51 -4.37 5.24
C THR A 16 1.49 -5.44 4.88
N ALA A 17 0.21 -5.13 5.02
CA ALA A 17 -0.89 -6.02 4.66
C ALA A 17 -1.89 -5.27 3.77
N TRP A 18 -2.37 -5.92 2.71
CA TRP A 18 -3.40 -5.39 1.82
C TRP A 18 -4.32 -6.50 1.34
N ALA A 19 -5.52 -6.13 0.95
CA ALA A 19 -6.46 -7.04 0.34
C ALA A 19 -6.60 -6.75 -1.16
N GLU A 20 -6.49 -7.78 -1.98
CA GLU A 20 -6.95 -7.76 -3.36
C GLU A 20 -8.33 -8.38 -3.43
N HIS A 21 -9.18 -7.91 -4.32
CA HIS A 21 -10.53 -8.45 -4.48
C HIS A 21 -10.91 -8.57 -5.94
N GLU A 22 -11.81 -9.49 -6.19
CA GLU A 22 -12.43 -9.74 -7.49
C GLU A 22 -13.93 -9.93 -7.29
N GLU A 23 -14.75 -9.25 -8.10
CA GLU A 23 -16.18 -9.51 -8.18
C GLU A 23 -16.42 -10.64 -9.19
N LEU A 24 -17.10 -11.69 -8.74
CA LEU A 24 -17.27 -12.90 -9.53
C LEU A 24 -18.56 -12.81 -10.33
N GLU A 25 -18.46 -13.04 -11.64
CA GLU A 25 -19.62 -13.06 -12.55
C GLU A 25 -20.59 -14.20 -12.22
N GLU A 26 -20.09 -15.27 -11.62
CA GLU A 26 -20.85 -16.44 -11.18
C GLU A 26 -21.75 -16.19 -9.96
N GLY A 27 -21.92 -14.91 -9.56
CA GLY A 27 -22.82 -14.53 -8.46
C GLY A 27 -24.27 -14.98 -8.69
N PHE A 28 -24.94 -15.35 -7.61
CA PHE A 28 -26.35 -15.77 -7.66
C PHE A 28 -27.18 -15.07 -6.58
N ASN A 29 -28.49 -15.00 -6.77
CA ASN A 29 -29.40 -14.46 -5.77
C ASN A 29 -29.55 -15.47 -4.62
N LEU A 30 -29.55 -14.98 -3.37
CA LEU A 30 -29.68 -15.83 -2.18
C LEU A 30 -31.00 -16.61 -2.12
N SER A 31 -32.07 -16.13 -2.77
CA SER A 31 -33.35 -16.85 -2.86
C SER A 31 -33.24 -18.23 -3.55
N VAL A 32 -32.16 -18.43 -4.34
CA VAL A 32 -31.85 -19.74 -4.95
C VAL A 32 -31.63 -20.81 -3.88
N LEU A 33 -31.14 -20.42 -2.70
CA LEU A 33 -30.87 -21.33 -1.59
C LEU A 33 -32.12 -21.85 -0.89
N ASP A 34 -33.27 -21.25 -1.14
CA ASP A 34 -34.56 -21.68 -0.57
C ASP A 34 -35.09 -22.98 -1.20
N THR A 35 -34.50 -23.40 -2.31
CA THR A 35 -34.85 -24.67 -2.99
C THR A 35 -33.67 -25.64 -2.96
N GLY A 36 -33.97 -26.93 -2.78
CA GLY A 36 -32.93 -27.96 -2.74
C GLY A 36 -32.15 -28.14 -4.06
N SER A 37 -32.79 -27.86 -5.23
CA SER A 37 -32.11 -27.86 -6.54
C SER A 37 -31.20 -26.64 -6.70
N GLY A 38 -31.69 -25.47 -6.28
CA GLY A 38 -30.90 -24.22 -6.32
C GLY A 38 -29.71 -24.24 -5.37
N ALA A 39 -29.87 -24.77 -4.15
CA ALA A 39 -28.77 -24.97 -3.21
C ALA A 39 -27.67 -25.88 -3.80
N ARG A 40 -28.04 -27.00 -4.43
CA ARG A 40 -27.07 -27.88 -5.12
C ARG A 40 -26.37 -27.20 -6.29
N MET A 41 -27.06 -26.35 -7.04
CA MET A 41 -26.44 -25.56 -8.12
C MET A 41 -25.46 -24.55 -7.56
N ALA A 42 -25.83 -23.81 -6.52
CA ALA A 42 -25.01 -22.85 -5.84
C ALA A 42 -23.75 -23.50 -5.24
N ASP A 43 -23.87 -24.69 -4.64
CA ASP A 43 -22.75 -25.47 -4.12
C ASP A 43 -21.73 -25.81 -5.23
N ARG A 44 -22.20 -26.26 -6.40
CA ARG A 44 -21.35 -26.53 -7.57
C ARG A 44 -20.65 -25.28 -8.09
N ILE A 45 -21.33 -24.14 -8.14
CA ILE A 45 -20.72 -22.85 -8.52
C ILE A 45 -19.60 -22.51 -7.56
N LEU A 46 -19.83 -22.64 -6.24
CA LEU A 46 -18.79 -22.38 -5.24
C LEU A 46 -17.62 -23.36 -5.34
N CYS A 47 -17.87 -24.64 -5.66
CA CYS A 47 -16.79 -25.60 -5.90
C CYS A 47 -15.93 -25.20 -7.08
N ALA A 48 -16.52 -24.77 -8.20
CA ALA A 48 -15.78 -24.29 -9.37
C ALA A 48 -14.94 -23.03 -9.04
N CYS A 49 -15.51 -22.09 -8.28
CA CYS A 49 -14.77 -20.94 -7.77
C CYS A 49 -13.61 -21.39 -6.85
N GLY A 50 -13.87 -22.34 -5.95
CA GLY A 50 -12.85 -22.92 -5.07
C GLY A 50 -11.68 -23.52 -5.84
N ASP A 51 -11.95 -24.29 -6.89
CA ASP A 51 -10.92 -24.85 -7.76
C ASP A 51 -10.07 -23.76 -8.43
N ARG A 52 -10.70 -22.68 -8.90
CA ARG A 52 -10.01 -21.54 -9.53
C ARG A 52 -9.08 -20.84 -8.56
N PHE A 53 -9.55 -20.51 -7.35
CA PHE A 53 -8.80 -19.70 -6.40
C PHE A 53 -7.82 -20.49 -5.54
N LEU A 54 -8.11 -21.77 -5.24
CA LEU A 54 -7.26 -22.58 -4.36
C LEU A 54 -6.18 -23.37 -5.12
N LYS A 55 -6.31 -23.49 -6.46
CA LYS A 55 -5.35 -24.23 -7.28
C LYS A 55 -3.95 -23.58 -7.21
N LYS A 56 -2.94 -24.38 -6.87
CA LYS A 56 -1.54 -23.96 -6.77
C LYS A 56 -1.26 -22.85 -5.74
N LYS A 57 -2.21 -22.55 -4.84
CA LYS A 57 -2.03 -21.60 -3.76
C LYS A 57 -2.14 -22.29 -2.41
N ILE A 58 -1.36 -21.82 -1.45
CA ILE A 58 -1.38 -22.32 -0.05
C ILE A 58 -2.03 -21.23 0.81
N PHE A 59 -3.18 -21.54 1.37
CA PHE A 59 -3.86 -20.71 2.35
C PHE A 59 -3.92 -21.40 3.69
N SER A 60 -3.56 -20.70 4.76
CA SER A 60 -3.66 -21.19 6.13
C SER A 60 -5.09 -21.12 6.66
N SER A 61 -5.87 -20.15 6.19
CA SER A 61 -7.22 -19.89 6.67
C SER A 61 -8.10 -19.33 5.55
N ILE A 62 -9.38 -19.68 5.60
CA ILE A 62 -10.43 -19.16 4.72
C ILE A 62 -11.54 -18.60 5.59
N PHE A 63 -12.02 -17.41 5.27
CA PHE A 63 -13.16 -16.79 5.92
C PHE A 63 -14.34 -16.73 4.94
N LEU A 64 -15.46 -17.28 5.34
CA LEU A 64 -16.74 -17.14 4.67
C LEU A 64 -17.52 -16.02 5.34
N THR A 65 -17.93 -15.02 4.57
CA THR A 65 -18.60 -13.83 5.13
C THR A 65 -19.82 -13.43 4.30
N GLY A 66 -20.72 -12.67 4.91
CA GLY A 66 -21.96 -12.20 4.30
C GLY A 66 -23.16 -13.11 4.60
N LYS A 67 -24.35 -12.63 4.23
CA LYS A 67 -25.64 -13.28 4.57
C LYS A 67 -25.75 -14.71 4.06
N GLY A 68 -25.19 -15.03 2.89
CA GLY A 68 -25.24 -16.38 2.30
C GLY A 68 -24.50 -17.42 3.14
N PHE A 69 -23.52 -17.03 3.92
CA PHE A 69 -22.73 -17.90 4.78
C PHE A 69 -23.09 -17.80 6.27
N ALA A 70 -24.26 -17.20 6.59
CA ALA A 70 -24.82 -17.29 7.94
C ALA A 70 -25.15 -18.75 8.33
N ARG A 71 -25.44 -19.58 7.33
CA ARG A 71 -25.53 -21.04 7.40
C ARG A 71 -24.70 -21.61 6.25
N THR A 72 -24.08 -22.76 6.48
CA THR A 72 -23.19 -23.43 5.48
C THR A 72 -23.65 -24.83 5.10
N ASP A 73 -24.74 -25.31 5.70
CA ASP A 73 -25.34 -26.64 5.49
C ASP A 73 -25.86 -26.87 4.07
N TRP A 74 -26.13 -25.80 3.32
CA TRP A 74 -26.56 -25.86 1.94
C TRP A 74 -25.44 -26.15 0.92
N ALA A 75 -24.15 -26.01 1.32
CA ALA A 75 -22.96 -26.15 0.47
C ALA A 75 -22.00 -27.26 0.98
N PRO A 76 -22.41 -28.52 1.11
CA PRO A 76 -21.61 -29.58 1.73
C PRO A 76 -20.35 -29.91 0.92
N GLU A 77 -20.39 -29.93 -0.40
CA GLU A 77 -19.24 -30.28 -1.24
C GLU A 77 -18.20 -29.15 -1.24
N PHE A 78 -18.65 -27.91 -1.31
CA PHE A 78 -17.75 -26.75 -1.19
C PHE A 78 -17.08 -26.73 0.19
N MET A 79 -17.84 -26.95 1.27
CA MET A 79 -17.26 -27.01 2.62
C MET A 79 -16.22 -28.11 2.74
N LYS A 80 -16.47 -29.30 2.19
CA LYS A 80 -15.50 -30.41 2.15
C LYS A 80 -14.23 -30.02 1.39
N GLN A 81 -14.36 -29.34 0.25
CA GLN A 81 -13.27 -28.89 -0.59
C GLN A 81 -12.38 -27.88 0.14
N ILE A 82 -12.97 -26.84 0.74
CA ILE A 82 -12.20 -25.77 1.39
C ILE A 82 -11.62 -26.14 2.74
N CYS A 83 -12.27 -27.05 3.48
CA CYS A 83 -11.77 -27.57 4.76
C CYS A 83 -10.58 -28.54 4.59
N ASN A 84 -10.25 -28.94 3.37
CA ASN A 84 -9.14 -29.86 3.14
C ASN A 84 -7.79 -29.19 3.48
N ARG A 85 -7.20 -29.57 4.64
CA ARG A 85 -5.94 -29.05 5.17
C ARG A 85 -5.90 -27.53 5.44
N ARG A 86 -7.08 -26.89 5.62
CA ARG A 86 -7.21 -25.45 5.90
C ARG A 86 -8.16 -25.22 7.06
N ARG A 87 -7.95 -24.13 7.77
CA ARG A 87 -8.90 -23.65 8.77
C ARG A 87 -9.95 -22.80 8.09
N VAL A 88 -11.22 -23.11 8.29
CA VAL A 88 -12.34 -22.38 7.70
C VAL A 88 -13.17 -21.76 8.83
N PHE A 89 -13.50 -20.49 8.67
CA PHE A 89 -14.30 -19.72 9.63
C PHE A 89 -15.50 -19.12 8.89
N ALA A 90 -16.70 -19.37 9.37
CA ALA A 90 -17.90 -18.66 8.95
C ALA A 90 -18.11 -17.46 9.87
N GLU A 91 -17.88 -16.27 9.34
CA GLU A 91 -17.99 -15.01 10.08
C GLU A 91 -18.80 -14.00 9.25
N PRO A 92 -20.13 -14.03 9.37
CA PRO A 92 -21.02 -13.15 8.58
C PRO A 92 -20.75 -11.67 8.76
N ALA A 93 -20.27 -11.28 9.95
CA ALA A 93 -20.00 -9.89 10.32
C ALA A 93 -18.52 -9.48 10.19
N LEU A 94 -17.71 -10.20 9.39
CA LEU A 94 -16.26 -9.99 9.29
C LEU A 94 -15.89 -8.52 9.01
N PHE A 95 -16.55 -7.88 8.05
CA PHE A 95 -16.27 -6.48 7.70
C PHE A 95 -16.65 -5.51 8.81
N ALA A 96 -17.78 -5.73 9.48
CA ALA A 96 -18.20 -4.89 10.61
C ALA A 96 -17.22 -4.99 11.79
N LYS A 97 -16.76 -6.21 12.11
CA LYS A 97 -15.70 -6.43 13.12
C LYS A 97 -14.39 -5.77 12.72
N GLY A 98 -13.98 -5.90 11.47
CA GLY A 98 -12.79 -5.23 10.94
C GLY A 98 -12.88 -3.72 11.04
N ALA A 99 -14.04 -3.12 10.73
CA ALA A 99 -14.27 -1.70 10.87
C ALA A 99 -14.20 -1.25 12.34
N ALA A 100 -14.75 -2.03 13.29
CA ALA A 100 -14.66 -1.76 14.71
C ALA A 100 -13.20 -1.78 15.23
N TYR A 101 -12.42 -2.80 14.86
CA TYR A 101 -11.00 -2.86 15.19
C TYR A 101 -10.21 -1.69 14.57
N LYS A 102 -10.57 -1.28 13.37
CA LYS A 102 -9.93 -0.12 12.73
C LYS A 102 -10.27 1.17 13.46
N ALA A 103 -11.52 1.37 13.84
CA ALA A 103 -11.94 2.52 14.64
C ALA A 103 -11.22 2.56 16.01
N GLU A 104 -11.13 1.43 16.70
CA GLU A 104 -10.38 1.32 17.95
C GLU A 104 -8.90 1.69 17.77
N SER A 105 -8.28 1.31 16.65
CA SER A 105 -6.88 1.62 16.36
C SER A 105 -6.55 3.11 16.27
N TYR A 106 -7.54 3.97 16.02
CA TYR A 106 -7.36 5.43 16.05
C TYR A 106 -7.32 6.01 17.47
N LEU A 107 -7.90 5.28 18.46
CA LEU A 107 -7.89 5.68 19.88
C LEU A 107 -6.66 5.18 20.62
N GLN A 108 -5.93 4.22 20.04
CA GLN A 108 -4.76 3.61 20.66
C GLN A 108 -3.46 4.29 20.20
N LYS A 109 -2.39 4.05 20.94
CA LYS A 109 -1.06 4.56 20.56
C LYS A 109 -0.62 3.96 19.22
N PRO A 110 0.09 4.74 18.36
CA PRO A 110 0.66 4.21 17.12
C PRO A 110 1.50 2.95 17.37
N GLY A 111 1.33 1.94 16.52
CA GLY A 111 2.14 0.71 16.60
C GLY A 111 1.51 -0.46 17.35
N VAL A 112 0.24 -0.38 17.76
CA VAL A 112 -0.48 -1.50 18.41
C VAL A 112 -0.53 -2.73 17.50
N TYR A 113 -0.66 -2.54 16.20
CA TYR A 113 -0.62 -3.65 15.25
C TYR A 113 0.79 -3.81 14.65
N PRO A 114 1.30 -5.06 14.52
CA PRO A 114 2.62 -5.34 13.99
C PRO A 114 2.71 -5.15 12.45
N PHE A 115 1.69 -4.59 11.82
CA PHE A 115 1.63 -4.35 10.38
C PHE A 115 0.93 -3.03 10.06
N ARG A 116 1.24 -2.48 8.88
CA ARG A 116 0.45 -1.39 8.27
C ARG A 116 -0.52 -1.96 7.25
N CYS A 117 -1.78 -1.55 7.36
CA CYS A 117 -2.79 -1.88 6.37
C CYS A 117 -2.72 -0.87 5.22
N ILE A 118 -2.58 -1.37 4.00
CA ILE A 118 -2.65 -0.58 2.77
C ILE A 118 -4.04 -0.80 2.17
N CYS A 119 -4.84 0.25 2.15
CA CYS A 119 -6.19 0.29 1.62
C CYS A 119 -6.39 1.58 0.83
N GLU A 120 -7.59 1.85 0.37
CA GLU A 120 -7.97 3.12 -0.25
C GLU A 120 -7.61 4.31 0.66
N GLY A 121 -7.13 5.39 0.09
CA GLY A 121 -6.62 6.54 0.84
C GLY A 121 -5.20 6.40 1.37
N LYS A 122 -4.52 5.26 1.12
CA LYS A 122 -3.16 4.99 1.59
C LYS A 122 -2.16 4.87 0.44
N LEU A 123 -0.98 5.44 0.64
CA LEU A 123 0.14 5.28 -0.29
C LEU A 123 0.52 3.81 -0.43
N ARG A 124 0.74 3.37 -1.67
CA ARG A 124 1.14 1.99 -1.98
C ARG A 124 2.65 1.83 -2.14
N SER A 125 3.36 2.94 -2.26
CA SER A 125 4.81 2.95 -2.48
C SER A 125 5.52 3.72 -1.37
N THR A 126 6.74 3.30 -1.06
CA THR A 126 7.69 4.06 -0.25
C THR A 126 8.60 4.84 -1.19
N VAL A 127 8.78 6.13 -0.95
CA VAL A 127 9.69 7.00 -1.69
C VAL A 127 10.84 7.39 -0.79
N THR A 128 12.06 7.11 -1.24
CA THR A 128 13.28 7.46 -0.48
C THR A 128 14.24 8.28 -1.32
N ILE A 129 15.03 9.06 -0.65
CA ILE A 129 16.21 9.75 -1.18
C ILE A 129 17.47 9.23 -0.46
N GLU A 130 18.54 9.00 -1.20
CA GLU A 130 19.83 8.69 -0.64
C GLU A 130 20.56 9.99 -0.29
N VAL A 131 21.02 10.11 0.94
CA VAL A 131 21.84 11.23 1.42
C VAL A 131 23.07 10.71 2.12
N GLU A 132 24.14 11.48 2.06
CA GLU A 132 25.33 11.22 2.86
C GLU A 132 25.21 11.93 4.20
N LYS A 133 25.40 11.19 5.28
CA LYS A 133 25.38 11.71 6.66
C LYS A 133 26.53 11.11 7.45
N ARG A 134 27.49 11.94 7.84
CA ARG A 134 28.69 11.51 8.58
C ARG A 134 29.43 10.41 7.84
N ASP A 135 29.75 10.64 6.58
CA ASP A 135 30.45 9.72 5.66
C ASP A 135 29.76 8.38 5.43
N ALA A 136 28.48 8.28 5.77
CA ALA A 136 27.66 7.10 5.52
C ALA A 136 26.45 7.44 4.64
N LYS A 137 26.18 6.59 3.64
CA LYS A 137 24.98 6.67 2.80
C LYS A 137 23.76 6.20 3.58
N VAL A 138 22.76 7.06 3.69
CA VAL A 138 21.53 6.79 4.43
C VAL A 138 20.32 7.03 3.52
N GLN A 139 19.38 6.12 3.54
CA GLN A 139 18.09 6.27 2.87
C GLN A 139 17.10 7.00 3.79
N ILE A 140 16.67 8.19 3.37
CA ILE A 140 15.64 8.98 4.08
C ILE A 140 14.31 8.78 3.34
N ALA A 141 13.26 8.38 4.07
CA ALA A 141 11.94 8.27 3.51
C ALA A 141 11.30 9.67 3.40
N LEU A 142 10.88 10.05 2.19
CA LEU A 142 10.01 11.20 1.94
C LEU A 142 8.54 10.83 2.12
N ALA A 143 8.20 9.56 1.89
CA ALA A 143 6.89 8.99 2.16
C ALA A 143 7.01 7.48 2.34
N SER A 144 6.13 6.88 3.15
CA SER A 144 6.11 5.44 3.40
C SER A 144 4.78 4.81 2.97
N ALA A 145 4.86 3.61 2.41
CA ALA A 145 3.67 2.82 2.12
C ALA A 145 2.80 2.67 3.38
N GLY A 146 1.48 2.81 3.22
CA GLY A 146 0.51 2.78 4.32
C GLY A 146 0.26 4.11 5.03
N GLU A 147 0.98 5.19 4.70
CA GLU A 147 0.62 6.54 5.13
C GLU A 147 -0.63 7.04 4.37
N SER A 148 -1.46 7.88 5.01
CA SER A 148 -2.55 8.57 4.32
C SER A 148 -1.98 9.59 3.36
N TRP A 149 -2.32 9.52 2.07
CA TRP A 149 -1.76 10.44 1.08
C TRP A 149 -2.06 11.92 1.40
N TYR A 150 -3.24 12.20 1.97
CA TYR A 150 -3.65 13.56 2.33
C TYR A 150 -2.96 14.10 3.59
N GLU A 151 -2.33 13.24 4.41
CA GLU A 151 -1.53 13.61 5.59
C GLU A 151 -0.03 13.56 5.31
N ALA A 152 0.40 12.72 4.35
CA ALA A 152 1.81 12.51 4.06
C ALA A 152 2.47 13.81 3.58
N ARG A 153 3.37 14.31 4.39
CA ARG A 153 4.16 15.51 4.14
C ARG A 153 5.55 15.30 4.71
N SER A 154 6.55 15.66 3.92
CA SER A 154 7.93 15.66 4.40
C SER A 154 8.66 16.89 3.92
N VAL A 155 9.61 17.34 4.75
CA VAL A 155 10.51 18.44 4.42
C VAL A 155 11.92 18.01 4.82
N LEU A 156 12.84 18.14 3.90
CA LEU A 156 14.25 17.81 4.08
C LEU A 156 15.09 18.97 3.56
N GLU A 157 16.13 19.35 4.28
CA GLU A 157 17.17 20.26 3.79
C GLU A 157 18.45 19.47 3.60
N VAL A 158 19.05 19.59 2.42
CA VAL A 158 20.30 18.93 2.04
C VAL A 158 21.24 19.91 1.36
N ILE A 159 22.52 19.59 1.39
CA ILE A 159 23.56 20.31 0.66
C ILE A 159 23.92 19.48 -0.56
N LEU A 160 23.93 20.11 -1.73
CA LEU A 160 24.35 19.46 -2.98
C LEU A 160 25.88 19.40 -3.05
N ASP A 161 26.40 18.26 -3.50
CA ASP A 161 27.83 18.03 -3.75
C ASP A 161 28.05 17.86 -5.26
N GLY A 162 27.81 18.94 -6.02
CA GLY A 162 27.94 18.95 -7.48
C GLY A 162 26.80 18.28 -8.26
N GLN A 163 25.79 17.71 -7.58
CA GLN A 163 24.66 17.07 -8.26
C GLN A 163 23.80 18.09 -8.99
N LYS A 164 23.49 17.80 -10.26
CA LYS A 164 22.53 18.57 -11.10
C LYS A 164 21.15 17.94 -11.15
N GLU A 165 20.93 16.88 -10.37
CA GLU A 165 19.68 16.14 -10.32
C GLU A 165 19.53 15.42 -8.98
N ILE A 166 18.30 15.13 -8.60
CA ILE A 166 17.97 14.40 -7.37
C ILE A 166 17.33 13.06 -7.73
N PRO A 167 18.02 11.93 -7.48
CA PRO A 167 17.45 10.61 -7.68
C PRO A 167 16.51 10.25 -6.52
N LEU A 168 15.29 9.85 -6.85
CA LEU A 168 14.29 9.33 -5.94
C LEU A 168 14.11 7.84 -6.19
N THR A 169 14.18 7.04 -5.15
CA THR A 169 13.89 5.62 -5.24
C THR A 169 12.44 5.36 -4.84
N ILE A 170 11.66 4.83 -5.75
CA ILE A 170 10.28 4.42 -5.52
C ILE A 170 10.25 2.90 -5.36
N THR A 171 9.79 2.44 -4.20
CA THR A 171 9.66 1.01 -3.87
C THR A 171 8.17 0.71 -3.66
N PRO A 172 7.49 0.08 -4.66
CA PRO A 172 6.12 -0.37 -4.53
C PRO A 172 5.97 -1.56 -3.56
N GLN A 173 4.75 -2.08 -3.41
CA GLN A 173 4.46 -3.28 -2.62
C GLN A 173 5.22 -4.51 -3.11
N ASP A 174 5.37 -4.65 -4.45
CA ASP A 174 6.26 -5.64 -5.03
C ASP A 174 7.68 -5.04 -5.16
N PRO A 175 8.64 -5.49 -4.34
CA PRO A 175 10.01 -4.95 -4.38
C PRO A 175 10.72 -5.15 -5.72
N LYS A 176 10.26 -6.09 -6.56
CA LYS A 176 10.80 -6.32 -7.91
C LYS A 176 10.53 -5.16 -8.85
N GLN A 177 9.52 -4.35 -8.56
CA GLN A 177 9.15 -3.16 -9.34
C GLN A 177 9.82 -1.88 -8.82
N LYS A 178 10.82 -2.00 -7.97
CA LYS A 178 11.64 -0.87 -7.51
C LYS A 178 12.23 -0.12 -8.71
N ARG A 179 12.07 1.20 -8.72
CA ARG A 179 12.59 2.07 -9.78
C ARG A 179 13.15 3.37 -9.21
N THR A 180 14.01 4.01 -10.00
CA THR A 180 14.53 5.34 -9.70
C THR A 180 13.94 6.34 -10.68
N VAL A 181 13.49 7.48 -10.16
CA VAL A 181 13.05 8.65 -10.92
C VAL A 181 13.97 9.79 -10.57
N THR A 182 14.50 10.46 -11.58
CA THR A 182 15.44 11.55 -11.41
C THR A 182 14.73 12.89 -11.62
N VAL A 183 14.96 13.84 -10.74
CA VAL A 183 14.42 15.20 -10.80
C VAL A 183 15.58 16.15 -11.14
N PRO A 184 15.61 16.73 -12.36
CA PRO A 184 16.66 17.66 -12.77
C PRO A 184 16.54 18.98 -11.99
N LEU A 185 17.68 19.59 -11.64
CA LEU A 185 17.76 20.87 -10.94
C LEU A 185 17.99 22.02 -11.94
N GLU A 186 17.11 22.11 -12.95
CA GLU A 186 17.20 23.16 -13.95
C GLU A 186 16.97 24.55 -13.33
N GLY A 187 17.77 25.54 -13.74
CA GLY A 187 17.67 26.91 -13.26
C GLY A 187 18.25 27.14 -11.86
N PHE A 188 18.84 26.12 -11.24
CA PHE A 188 19.60 26.33 -10.00
C PHE A 188 20.96 26.98 -10.28
N PRO A 189 21.46 27.80 -9.36
CA PRO A 189 22.74 28.50 -9.54
C PRO A 189 23.90 27.53 -9.60
N ASP A 190 24.83 27.79 -10.52
CA ASP A 190 26.08 27.05 -10.58
C ASP A 190 27.03 27.58 -9.53
N ARG A 191 27.25 26.78 -8.50
CA ARG A 191 28.09 27.11 -7.34
C ARG A 191 29.11 26.00 -7.08
N PRO A 192 30.19 26.27 -6.39
CA PRO A 192 31.12 25.22 -5.97
C PRO A 192 30.43 24.12 -5.18
N ASP A 193 30.98 22.91 -5.26
CA ASP A 193 30.43 21.75 -4.52
C ASP A 193 30.27 22.07 -3.04
N LYS A 194 29.22 21.51 -2.43
CA LYS A 194 28.87 21.71 -0.99
C LYS A 194 28.51 23.13 -0.60
N THR A 195 28.22 24.02 -1.56
CA THR A 195 27.78 25.40 -1.30
C THR A 195 26.35 25.71 -1.74
N THR A 196 25.60 24.73 -2.15
CA THR A 196 24.19 24.86 -2.52
C THR A 196 23.33 24.05 -1.56
N ARG A 197 22.63 24.74 -0.65
CA ARG A 197 21.63 24.11 0.21
C ARG A 197 20.26 24.20 -0.44
N VAL A 198 19.56 23.08 -0.51
CA VAL A 198 18.22 23.01 -1.06
C VAL A 198 17.23 22.48 -0.03
N ARG A 199 16.02 23.00 -0.08
CA ARG A 199 14.88 22.49 0.68
C ARG A 199 14.00 21.68 -0.25
N ILE A 200 13.83 20.41 0.09
CA ILE A 200 12.98 19.46 -0.61
C ILE A 200 11.71 19.28 0.22
N ALA A 201 10.55 19.57 -0.34
CA ALA A 201 9.27 19.32 0.31
C ALA A 201 8.44 18.38 -0.58
N ALA A 202 7.96 17.28 -0.01
CA ALA A 202 7.08 16.34 -0.67
C ALA A 202 5.68 16.39 -0.08
N GLY A 203 4.69 16.26 -0.94
CA GLY A 203 3.26 16.12 -0.64
C GLY A 203 2.58 15.37 -1.75
N PHE A 204 1.26 15.18 -1.67
CA PHE A 204 0.54 14.33 -2.61
C PHE A 204 -0.73 15.01 -3.11
N LEU A 205 -1.10 14.74 -4.36
CA LEU A 205 -2.39 15.12 -4.95
C LEU A 205 -3.41 13.99 -4.76
N ASP A 206 -2.93 12.75 -4.82
CA ASP A 206 -3.70 11.53 -4.66
C ASP A 206 -2.77 10.37 -4.23
N GLU A 207 -3.28 9.13 -4.18
CA GLU A 207 -2.54 7.93 -3.78
C GLU A 207 -1.35 7.59 -4.70
N LYS A 208 -1.32 8.12 -5.92
CA LYS A 208 -0.38 7.77 -6.97
C LYS A 208 0.52 8.92 -7.40
N THR A 209 0.16 10.16 -7.06
CA THR A 209 0.81 11.37 -7.56
C THR A 209 1.46 12.15 -6.42
N MET A 210 2.78 12.08 -6.33
CA MET A 210 3.57 12.91 -5.42
C MET A 210 3.92 14.24 -6.08
N VAL A 211 3.82 15.33 -5.34
CA VAL A 211 4.33 16.65 -5.72
C VAL A 211 5.60 16.92 -4.93
N LEU A 212 6.68 17.08 -5.66
CA LEU A 212 7.97 17.49 -5.11
C LEU A 212 8.18 18.98 -5.38
N LYS A 213 8.59 19.71 -4.35
CA LYS A 213 8.99 21.12 -4.44
C LYS A 213 10.42 21.25 -3.94
N ILE A 214 11.29 21.81 -4.77
CA ILE A 214 12.70 22.01 -4.44
C ILE A 214 13.00 23.49 -4.59
N ALA A 215 13.59 24.11 -3.54
CA ALA A 215 13.91 25.53 -3.50
C ALA A 215 15.35 25.74 -3.05
N ASP A 216 16.06 26.66 -3.69
CA ASP A 216 17.37 27.12 -3.23
C ASP A 216 17.24 27.87 -1.90
N ARG A 217 18.10 27.52 -0.95
CA ARG A 217 18.17 28.14 0.38
C ARG A 217 19.47 28.90 0.60
N GLY A 218 20.33 28.92 -0.42
CA GLY A 218 21.66 29.52 -0.31
C GLY A 218 22.55 28.84 0.72
N PHE A 219 23.75 29.37 0.91
CA PHE A 219 24.73 28.89 1.88
C PHE A 219 25.54 30.06 2.47
N GLY A 220 24.98 30.65 3.52
CA GLY A 220 25.57 31.83 4.18
C GLY A 220 25.51 33.10 3.32
N GLU A 221 26.31 34.09 3.69
CA GLU A 221 26.37 35.40 3.02
C GLU A 221 27.06 35.33 1.65
N LEU A 222 28.01 34.43 1.48
CA LEU A 222 28.77 34.29 0.22
C LEU A 222 27.94 33.71 -0.91
N PHE A 223 26.95 32.89 -0.59
CA PHE A 223 26.06 32.25 -1.54
C PHE A 223 24.61 32.49 -1.11
N PRO A 224 24.07 33.71 -1.30
CA PRO A 224 22.72 34.05 -0.90
C PRO A 224 21.69 33.17 -1.64
N LYS A 225 20.52 32.94 -1.03
CA LYS A 225 19.42 32.25 -1.66
C LYS A 225 18.99 32.96 -2.95
N THR A 226 18.59 32.17 -3.94
CA THR A 226 17.96 32.67 -5.18
C THR A 226 16.47 32.31 -5.20
N ASP A 227 15.77 32.75 -6.26
CA ASP A 227 14.38 32.36 -6.50
C ASP A 227 14.27 31.03 -7.26
N ALA A 228 15.38 30.27 -7.40
CA ALA A 228 15.37 28.97 -8.06
C ALA A 228 14.42 28.01 -7.32
N PHE A 229 13.44 27.55 -8.07
CA PHE A 229 12.36 26.72 -7.58
C PHE A 229 11.89 25.71 -8.64
N ILE A 230 11.75 24.47 -8.24
CA ILE A 230 11.18 23.40 -9.07
C ILE A 230 9.94 22.86 -8.39
N ARG A 231 8.88 22.67 -9.17
CA ARG A 231 7.70 21.88 -8.81
C ARG A 231 7.52 20.79 -9.83
N GLN A 232 7.65 19.55 -9.39
CA GLN A 232 7.51 18.38 -10.25
C GLN A 232 6.51 17.38 -9.68
N GLU A 233 5.69 16.81 -10.54
CA GLU A 233 4.82 15.69 -10.23
C GLU A 233 5.52 14.39 -10.57
N VAL A 234 5.48 13.44 -9.64
CA VAL A 234 6.12 12.13 -9.74
C VAL A 234 5.05 11.07 -9.55
N MET A 235 4.83 10.24 -10.56
CA MET A 235 3.95 9.07 -10.46
C MET A 235 4.63 7.98 -9.62
N LEU A 236 3.85 7.35 -8.71
CA LEU A 236 4.32 6.32 -7.77
C LEU A 236 4.09 4.90 -8.29
#